data_03102fed15f9fbe9ae666d01666ba145
#
_entry.id   03102fed15f9fbe9ae666d01666ba145
#
_cell.length_a   1.000
_cell.length_b   1.000
_cell.length_c   1.000
_cell.angle_alpha   90.00
_cell.angle_beta   90.00
_cell.angle_gamma   90.00
#
_symmetry.space_group_name_H-M   'P 1'
#
loop_
_entity.id
_entity.type
_entity.pdbx_description
1 polymer ?
#
loop_
_entity_poly.entity_id
_entity_poly.type
_entity_poly.pdbx_seq_one_letter_code
_entity_poly.pdbx_strand_id
1 'polypeptide(L)'
;VDTGAREALATYGDRYDIGQPGDLGSADDKLIACSVVTDNKAMILSAMKDVEAGSFGNKIIKGDLDNGGVAVGTFSNIVDQDTQAKYQEIVSQIKAGTFL
;
A
#
# COMPACT_ATOMS: atom_id res chain seq x y z
N VAL A 1 0.48 -5.81 10.70
CA VAL A 1 -0.43 -6.48 11.64
C VAL A 1 0.27 -6.95 12.91
N ASP A 2 1.59 -7.01 12.92
CA ASP A 2 2.33 -7.51 14.07
C ASP A 2 2.73 -6.36 15.01
N THR A 3 1.91 -6.11 16.02
CA THR A 3 2.19 -5.08 17.04
C THR A 3 3.38 -5.46 17.93
N GLY A 4 3.59 -6.76 18.17
CA GLY A 4 4.73 -7.24 18.96
C GLY A 4 6.07 -6.92 18.30
N ALA A 5 6.19 -7.11 17.00
CA ALA A 5 7.39 -6.75 16.25
C ALA A 5 7.63 -5.25 16.31
N ARG A 6 6.59 -4.44 16.15
CA ARG A 6 6.66 -2.99 16.20
C ARG A 6 7.10 -2.49 17.58
N GLU A 7 6.52 -3.04 18.63
CA GLU A 7 6.91 -2.72 20.01
C GLU A 7 8.37 -3.07 20.29
N ALA A 8 8.83 -4.23 19.81
CA ALA A 8 10.22 -4.63 19.93
C ALA A 8 11.15 -3.67 19.20
N LEU A 9 10.81 -3.28 17.96
CA LEU A 9 11.60 -2.32 17.19
C LEU A 9 11.69 -0.96 17.88
N ALA A 10 10.63 -0.52 18.54
CA ALA A 10 10.60 0.76 19.23
C ALA A 10 11.59 0.82 20.39
N THR A 11 12.07 -0.32 20.92
CA THR A 11 13.09 -0.35 21.98
C THR A 11 14.51 -0.15 21.45
N TYR A 12 14.71 -0.23 20.13
CA TYR A 12 16.00 -0.01 19.47
C TYR A 12 15.94 1.33 18.72
N GLY A 13 16.89 2.18 18.83
CA GLY A 13 16.94 3.40 18.02
C GLY A 13 17.23 3.07 16.55
N ASP A 14 16.86 3.97 15.65
CA ASP A 14 17.19 3.90 14.22
C ASP A 14 16.74 2.61 13.52
N ARG A 15 15.58 2.12 13.89
CA ARG A 15 14.90 1.00 13.24
C ARG A 15 13.54 1.46 12.75
N TYR A 16 13.10 0.93 11.60
CA TYR A 16 11.87 1.38 10.98
C TYR A 16 11.01 0.20 10.59
N ASP A 17 9.70 0.44 10.53
CA ASP A 17 8.70 -0.54 10.17
C ASP A 17 7.91 -0.05 8.96
N ILE A 18 7.44 -0.99 8.15
CA ILE A 18 6.47 -0.74 7.08
C ILE A 18 5.20 -1.49 7.46
N GLY A 19 4.14 -0.75 7.73
CA GLY A 19 2.88 -1.33 8.19
C GLY A 19 2.07 -1.98 7.08
N GLN A 20 1.17 -2.87 7.45
CA GLN A 20 0.17 -3.47 6.58
C GLN A 20 -0.93 -4.13 7.45
N PRO A 21 -2.13 -4.39 6.90
CA PRO A 21 -2.65 -4.01 5.58
C PRO A 21 -3.30 -2.63 5.54
N GLY A 22 -3.47 -2.00 6.69
CA GLY A 22 -4.04 -0.66 6.80
C GLY A 22 -2.99 0.43 6.82
N ASP A 23 -3.42 1.68 6.75
CA ASP A 23 -2.54 2.85 6.91
C ASP A 23 -2.31 3.08 8.41
N LEU A 24 -1.24 2.50 8.95
CA LEU A 24 -0.98 2.43 10.39
C LEU A 24 -0.15 3.59 10.92
N GLY A 25 0.47 4.36 10.05
CA GLY A 25 1.36 5.45 10.43
C GLY A 25 0.71 6.81 10.31
N SER A 26 1.50 7.83 10.61
CA SER A 26 1.14 9.24 10.43
C SER A 26 2.39 10.01 10.01
N ALA A 27 2.21 11.29 9.64
CA ALA A 27 3.33 12.15 9.28
C ALA A 27 4.35 12.27 10.41
N ASP A 28 3.90 12.25 11.65
CA ASP A 28 4.75 12.41 12.84
C ASP A 28 5.29 11.09 13.40
N ASP A 29 4.94 9.97 12.81
CA ASP A 29 5.40 8.66 13.28
C ASP A 29 6.91 8.53 13.09
N LYS A 30 7.59 8.07 14.14
CA LYS A 30 9.05 7.91 14.12
C LYS A 30 9.49 6.48 13.86
N LEU A 31 8.58 5.56 13.81
CA LEU A 31 8.84 4.14 13.61
C LEU A 31 8.30 3.63 12.28
N ILE A 32 7.05 3.94 11.96
CA ILE A 32 6.41 3.50 10.72
C ILE A 32 6.72 4.50 9.62
N ALA A 33 7.57 4.09 8.68
CA ALA A 33 7.96 4.94 7.54
C ALA A 33 6.78 5.17 6.59
N CYS A 34 6.05 4.13 6.29
CA CYS A 34 4.83 4.15 5.49
C CYS A 34 4.09 2.82 5.70
N SER A 35 2.98 2.63 5.02
CA SER A 35 2.24 1.37 5.08
C SER A 35 1.86 0.91 3.68
N VAL A 36 1.93 -0.39 3.44
CA VAL A 36 1.34 -0.99 2.25
C VAL A 36 -0.12 -1.27 2.56
N VAL A 37 -1.01 -0.56 1.86
CA VAL A 37 -2.45 -0.61 2.09
C VAL A 37 -3.10 -1.54 1.07
N THR A 38 -3.87 -2.50 1.56
CA THR A 38 -4.72 -3.35 0.71
C THR A 38 -6.16 -2.90 0.85
N ASP A 39 -6.77 -2.51 -0.26
CA ASP A 39 -8.17 -2.07 -0.30
C ASP A 39 -9.02 -3.10 -1.04
N ASN A 40 -9.70 -3.93 -0.27
CA ASN A 40 -10.58 -4.96 -0.83
C ASN A 40 -11.85 -4.38 -1.48
N LYS A 41 -12.17 -3.11 -1.21
CA LYS A 41 -13.33 -2.46 -1.81
C LYS A 41 -13.26 -2.47 -3.34
N ALA A 42 -12.09 -2.19 -3.90
CA ALA A 42 -11.90 -2.19 -5.35
C ALA A 42 -12.24 -3.56 -5.97
N MET A 43 -11.78 -4.64 -5.34
CA MET A 43 -12.05 -6.00 -5.82
C MET A 43 -13.52 -6.39 -5.64
N ILE A 44 -14.12 -6.02 -4.52
CA ILE A 44 -15.55 -6.29 -4.26
C ILE A 44 -16.41 -5.57 -5.28
N LEU A 45 -16.13 -4.30 -5.58
CA LEU A 45 -16.87 -3.54 -6.58
C LEU A 45 -16.70 -4.13 -7.98
N SER A 46 -15.51 -4.61 -8.32
CA SER A 46 -15.26 -5.30 -9.59
C SER A 46 -16.08 -6.59 -9.69
N ALA A 47 -16.11 -7.38 -8.61
CA ALA A 47 -16.93 -8.58 -8.56
C ALA A 47 -18.42 -8.28 -8.72
N MET A 48 -18.91 -7.24 -8.08
CA MET A 48 -20.31 -6.81 -8.19
C MET A 48 -20.67 -6.42 -9.63
N LYS A 49 -19.78 -5.69 -10.30
CA LYS A 49 -19.97 -5.35 -11.73
C LYS A 49 -20.02 -6.59 -12.61
N ASP A 50 -19.18 -7.57 -12.34
CA ASP A 50 -19.17 -8.83 -13.06
C ASP A 50 -20.47 -9.62 -12.84
N VAL A 51 -21.01 -9.62 -11.63
CA VAL A 51 -22.32 -10.23 -11.34
C VAL A 51 -23.42 -9.54 -12.12
N GLU A 52 -23.44 -8.20 -12.13
CA GLU A 52 -24.44 -7.43 -12.90
C GLU A 52 -24.35 -7.71 -14.40
N ALA A 53 -23.16 -7.88 -14.92
CA ALA A 53 -22.92 -8.17 -16.34
C ALA A 53 -23.12 -9.64 -16.69
N GLY A 54 -23.38 -10.53 -15.72
CA GLY A 54 -23.50 -11.96 -15.96
C GLY A 54 -22.19 -12.67 -16.25
N SER A 55 -21.05 -12.06 -15.94
CA SER A 55 -19.70 -12.56 -16.25
C SER A 55 -18.90 -12.99 -15.02
N PHE A 56 -19.51 -13.03 -13.85
CA PHE A 56 -18.84 -13.40 -12.61
C PHE A 56 -18.32 -14.84 -12.67
N GLY A 57 -17.11 -15.04 -12.19
CA GLY A 57 -16.47 -16.36 -12.14
C GLY A 57 -15.66 -16.73 -13.38
N ASN A 58 -15.63 -15.87 -14.38
CA ASN A 58 -14.92 -16.14 -15.64
C ASN A 58 -13.46 -15.66 -15.64
N LYS A 59 -13.03 -14.97 -14.59
CA LYS A 59 -11.68 -14.38 -14.51
C LYS A 59 -11.20 -14.27 -13.08
N ILE A 60 -9.91 -14.09 -12.93
CA ILE A 60 -9.29 -13.73 -11.65
C ILE A 60 -9.39 -12.22 -11.48
N ILE A 61 -9.97 -11.78 -10.37
CA ILE A 61 -10.02 -10.36 -10.01
C ILE A 61 -8.76 -10.04 -9.21
N LYS A 62 -7.96 -9.08 -9.71
CA LYS A 62 -6.69 -8.69 -9.08
C LYS A 62 -6.80 -7.29 -8.50
N GLY A 63 -6.16 -7.10 -7.33
CA GLY A 63 -5.91 -5.78 -6.78
C GLY A 63 -4.49 -5.34 -7.13
N ASP A 64 -4.33 -4.17 -7.70
CA ASP A 64 -3.05 -3.62 -8.12
C ASP A 64 -3.00 -2.11 -7.90
N LEU A 65 -1.89 -1.48 -8.32
CA LEU A 65 -1.72 -0.04 -8.19
C LEU A 65 -2.69 0.75 -9.08
N ASP A 66 -3.08 0.19 -10.23
CA ASP A 66 -3.97 0.89 -11.17
C ASP A 66 -5.39 1.01 -10.64
N ASN A 67 -5.91 -0.05 -10.02
CA ASN A 67 -7.29 -0.06 -9.55
C ASN A 67 -7.43 0.33 -8.06
N GLY A 68 -6.32 0.64 -7.40
CA GLY A 68 -6.33 1.01 -5.99
C GLY A 68 -6.46 -0.16 -5.02
N GLY A 69 -6.39 -1.40 -5.51
CA GLY A 69 -6.41 -2.58 -4.64
C GLY A 69 -5.19 -2.68 -3.75
N VAL A 70 -4.07 -2.10 -4.19
CA VAL A 70 -2.83 -1.96 -3.42
C VAL A 70 -2.33 -0.53 -3.59
N ALA A 71 -1.90 0.08 -2.51
CA ALA A 71 -1.32 1.41 -2.51
C ALA A 71 -0.37 1.56 -1.33
N VAL A 72 0.44 2.62 -1.35
CA VAL A 72 1.18 3.04 -0.16
C VAL A 72 0.40 4.18 0.50
N GLY A 73 0.23 4.08 1.80
CA GLY A 73 -0.50 5.07 2.59
C GLY A 73 0.37 6.28 2.96
N THR A 74 0.11 6.82 4.14
CA THR A 74 0.77 8.03 4.61
C THR A 74 2.26 7.80 4.83
N PHE A 75 3.11 8.65 4.24
CA PHE A 75 4.53 8.70 4.55
C PHE A 75 4.79 9.48 5.83
N SER A 76 5.66 8.94 6.66
CA SER A 76 6.20 9.66 7.80
C SER A 76 7.25 10.70 7.34
N ASN A 77 7.43 11.73 8.14
CA ASN A 77 8.47 12.75 7.94
C ASN A 77 9.90 12.19 8.03
N ILE A 78 10.08 10.97 8.55
CA ILE A 78 11.38 10.28 8.54
C ILE A 78 11.81 9.87 7.13
N VAL A 79 10.86 9.79 6.19
CA VAL A 79 11.15 9.57 4.77
C VAL A 79 11.31 10.94 4.11
N ASP A 80 12.48 11.21 3.57
CA ASP A 80 12.74 12.53 2.96
C ASP A 80 11.95 12.72 1.66
N GLN A 81 11.85 14.00 1.22
CA GLN A 81 11.07 14.36 0.04
C GLN A 81 11.62 13.74 -1.24
N ASP A 82 12.93 13.63 -1.36
CA ASP A 82 13.56 13.03 -2.54
C ASP A 82 13.21 11.54 -2.65
N THR A 83 13.19 10.82 -1.54
CA THR A 83 12.78 9.41 -1.51
C THR A 83 11.31 9.25 -1.87
N GLN A 84 10.44 10.12 -1.35
CA GLN A 84 9.01 10.11 -1.69
C GLN A 84 8.79 10.39 -3.18
N ALA A 85 9.53 11.36 -3.75
CA ALA A 85 9.45 11.69 -5.18
C ALA A 85 9.90 10.50 -6.04
N LYS A 86 10.97 9.82 -5.65
CA LYS A 86 11.46 8.61 -6.33
C LYS A 86 10.42 7.50 -6.30
N TYR A 87 9.77 7.31 -5.18
CA TYR A 87 8.67 6.36 -5.04
C TYR A 87 7.54 6.67 -6.04
N GLN A 88 7.12 7.94 -6.12
CA GLN A 88 6.07 8.34 -7.04
C GLN A 88 6.46 8.10 -8.52
N GLU A 89 7.70 8.35 -8.86
CA GLU A 89 8.24 8.06 -10.20
C GLU A 89 8.13 6.57 -10.52
N ILE A 90 8.56 5.71 -9.59
CA ILE A 90 8.49 4.24 -9.77
C ILE A 90 7.03 3.79 -9.91
N VAL A 91 6.12 4.30 -9.10
CA VAL A 91 4.69 3.98 -9.20
C VAL A 91 4.15 4.35 -10.58
N SER A 92 4.51 5.54 -11.08
CA SER A 92 4.09 5.98 -12.41
C SER A 92 4.60 5.04 -13.51
N GLN A 93 5.85 4.58 -13.40
CA GLN A 93 6.44 3.64 -14.33
C GLN A 93 5.74 2.27 -14.28
N ILE A 94 5.42 1.78 -13.09
CA ILE A 94 4.69 0.52 -12.93
C ILE A 94 3.32 0.61 -13.59
N LYS A 95 2.59 1.70 -13.34
CA LYS A 95 1.27 1.93 -13.95
C LYS A 95 1.33 2.02 -15.47
N ALA A 96 2.39 2.63 -15.99
CA ALA A 96 2.61 2.76 -17.42
C ALA A 96 3.14 1.47 -18.08
N GLY A 97 3.53 0.47 -17.30
CA GLY A 97 4.12 -0.76 -17.82
C GLY A 97 5.57 -0.61 -18.28
N THR A 98 6.27 0.43 -17.83
CA THR A 98 7.64 0.74 -18.29
C THR A 98 8.72 0.47 -17.25
N PHE A 99 8.34 0.00 -16.04
CA PHE A 99 9.30 -0.22 -14.95
C PHE A 99 10.22 -1.42 -15.21
N LEU A 100 9.71 -2.47 -15.82
CA LEU A 100 10.46 -3.69 -16.17
C LEU A 100 10.56 -3.87 -17.67
#